data_cda680a65a94d8fd2d4af2609982779b
#
_entry.id   cda680a65a94d8fd2d4af2609982779b
#
_cell.length_a   1.000
_cell.length_b   1.000
_cell.length_c   1.000
_cell.angle_alpha   90.00
_cell.angle_beta   90.00
_cell.angle_gamma   90.00
#
_symmetry.space_group_name_H-M   'P 1'
#
loop_
_entity.id
_entity.type
_entity.pdbx_description
1 polymer ?
#
loop_
_entity_poly.entity_id
_entity_poly.type
_entity_poly.pdbx_seq_one_letter_code
_entity_poly.pdbx_strand_id
1 'polypeptide(L)'
;DLAEEAWLELYRRNKGNVETEALFERSLQHVREQREIHAKYSQIQVRVEADETIAAGGSLFVFLRYEGSAGQPLAARRVLASKFPMTVTINSSDWLSDYPNENSPNVVVGARYNQSASRNVSDAAIVTEMMPWRQGDVTVVTLQEAQ
;
A
#
# COMPACT_ATOMS: atom_id res chain seq x y z
N ASP A 1 14.94 3.67 -17.88
CA ASP A 1 15.44 3.25 -16.59
C ASP A 1 16.94 3.04 -16.63
N LEU A 2 17.65 3.64 -15.69
CA LEU A 2 19.11 3.56 -15.59
C LEU A 2 19.63 2.14 -15.46
N ALA A 3 18.93 1.27 -14.75
CA ALA A 3 19.33 -0.12 -14.59
C ALA A 3 19.25 -0.90 -15.91
N GLU A 4 18.21 -0.66 -16.71
CA GLU A 4 18.09 -1.27 -18.03
C GLU A 4 19.17 -0.78 -18.98
N GLU A 5 19.45 0.52 -18.97
CA GLU A 5 20.49 1.11 -19.82
C GLU A 5 21.87 0.55 -19.50
N ALA A 6 22.20 0.40 -18.22
CA ALA A 6 23.47 -0.16 -17.78
C ALA A 6 23.61 -1.62 -18.25
N TRP A 7 22.56 -2.42 -18.13
CA TRP A 7 22.56 -3.82 -18.56
C TRP A 7 22.62 -3.96 -20.07
N LEU A 8 21.95 -3.07 -20.83
CA LEU A 8 22.03 -3.06 -22.28
C LEU A 8 23.45 -2.75 -22.77
N GLU A 9 24.13 -1.83 -22.13
CA GLU A 9 25.52 -1.52 -22.48
C GLU A 9 26.43 -2.69 -22.17
N LEU A 10 26.27 -3.36 -21.05
CA LEU A 10 27.03 -4.54 -20.69
C LEU A 10 26.78 -5.67 -21.68
N TYR A 11 25.55 -5.87 -22.11
CA TYR A 11 25.19 -6.85 -23.12
C TYR A 11 25.89 -6.59 -24.46
N ARG A 12 25.92 -5.35 -24.91
CA ARG A 12 26.60 -4.96 -26.15
C ARG A 12 28.08 -5.29 -26.09
N ARG A 13 28.73 -5.07 -24.96
CA ARG A 13 30.17 -5.36 -24.79
C ARG A 13 30.47 -6.84 -24.78
N ASN A 14 29.53 -7.65 -24.34
CA ASN A 14 29.73 -9.09 -24.18
C ASN A 14 28.90 -9.92 -25.17
N LYS A 15 28.47 -9.29 -26.26
CA LYS A 15 27.68 -9.96 -27.30
C LYS A 15 28.45 -11.15 -27.89
N GLY A 16 27.80 -12.31 -27.87
CA GLY A 16 28.41 -13.55 -28.32
C GLY A 16 28.84 -14.49 -27.20
N ASN A 17 28.79 -14.04 -25.95
CA ASN A 17 29.02 -14.88 -24.77
C ASN A 17 27.68 -15.39 -24.25
N VAL A 18 27.41 -16.70 -24.39
CA VAL A 18 26.12 -17.30 -24.04
C VAL A 18 25.82 -17.17 -22.53
N GLU A 19 26.80 -17.30 -21.66
CA GLU A 19 26.62 -17.18 -20.23
C GLU A 19 26.27 -15.75 -19.84
N THR A 20 26.90 -14.76 -20.46
CA THR A 20 26.60 -13.35 -20.24
C THR A 20 25.19 -13.00 -20.71
N GLU A 21 24.75 -13.55 -21.84
CA GLU A 21 23.39 -13.34 -22.34
C GLU A 21 22.35 -13.89 -21.38
N ALA A 22 22.56 -15.08 -20.81
CA ALA A 22 21.65 -15.67 -19.84
C ALA A 22 21.57 -14.84 -18.57
N LEU A 23 22.70 -14.35 -18.07
CA LEU A 23 22.75 -13.46 -16.91
C LEU A 23 22.05 -12.13 -17.17
N PHE A 24 22.25 -11.56 -18.35
CA PHE A 24 21.59 -10.32 -18.76
C PHE A 24 20.08 -10.49 -18.77
N GLU A 25 19.56 -11.54 -19.40
CA GLU A 25 18.13 -11.80 -19.48
C GLU A 25 17.51 -11.98 -18.10
N ARG A 26 18.15 -12.72 -17.19
CA ARG A 26 17.67 -12.90 -15.81
C ARG A 26 17.63 -11.59 -15.06
N SER A 27 18.67 -10.76 -15.21
CA SER A 27 18.74 -9.48 -14.52
C SER A 27 17.69 -8.50 -15.03
N LEU A 28 17.47 -8.48 -16.34
CA LEU A 28 16.45 -7.65 -16.95
C LEU A 28 15.05 -8.07 -16.50
N GLN A 29 14.79 -9.37 -16.44
CA GLN A 29 13.55 -9.93 -15.93
C GLN A 29 13.30 -9.47 -14.49
N HIS A 30 14.31 -9.55 -13.63
CA HIS A 30 14.23 -9.13 -12.23
C HIS A 30 13.88 -7.66 -12.10
N VAL A 31 14.51 -6.79 -12.91
CA VAL A 31 14.21 -5.35 -12.91
C VAL A 31 12.77 -5.09 -13.32
N ARG A 32 12.26 -5.79 -14.32
CA ARG A 32 10.87 -5.67 -14.75
C ARG A 32 9.90 -6.12 -13.68
N GLU A 33 10.17 -7.23 -13.02
CA GLU A 33 9.33 -7.74 -11.92
C GLU A 33 9.27 -6.74 -10.77
N GLN A 34 10.41 -6.15 -10.39
CA GLN A 34 10.46 -5.15 -9.33
C GLN A 34 9.68 -3.89 -9.72
N ARG A 35 9.74 -3.50 -10.98
CA ARG A 35 8.99 -2.34 -11.47
C ARG A 35 7.49 -2.59 -11.46
N GLU A 36 7.05 -3.78 -11.84
CA GLU A 36 5.65 -4.17 -11.80
C GLU A 36 5.11 -4.21 -10.38
N ILE A 37 5.89 -4.76 -9.45
CA ILE A 37 5.54 -4.78 -8.02
C ILE A 37 5.42 -3.36 -7.47
N HIS A 38 6.36 -2.49 -7.79
CA HIS A 38 6.30 -1.09 -7.36
C HIS A 38 5.05 -0.39 -7.90
N ALA A 39 4.75 -0.55 -9.19
CA ALA A 39 3.55 0.04 -9.79
C ALA A 39 2.28 -0.49 -9.14
N LYS A 40 2.25 -1.76 -8.76
CA LYS A 40 1.10 -2.41 -8.13
C LYS A 40 0.80 -1.83 -6.75
N TYR A 41 1.83 -1.53 -5.95
CA TYR A 41 1.68 -1.15 -4.55
C TYR A 41 1.97 0.32 -4.26
N SER A 42 2.40 1.11 -5.24
CA SER A 42 2.78 2.52 -5.02
C SER A 42 1.60 3.50 -5.09
N GLN A 43 0.44 3.05 -5.55
CA GLN A 43 -0.75 3.89 -5.66
C GLN A 43 -2.01 3.11 -5.33
N ILE A 44 -2.20 2.86 -4.05
CA ILE A 44 -3.38 2.14 -3.57
C ILE A 44 -4.40 3.17 -3.11
N GLN A 45 -5.58 3.15 -3.72
CA GLN A 45 -6.66 4.07 -3.37
C GLN A 45 -7.62 3.42 -2.41
N VAL A 46 -7.88 4.11 -1.30
CA VAL A 46 -8.82 3.67 -0.27
C VAL A 46 -9.88 4.75 -0.10
N ARG A 47 -11.13 4.40 -0.39
CA ARG A 47 -12.26 5.30 -0.13
C ARG A 47 -12.79 5.04 1.27
N VAL A 48 -12.78 6.07 2.08
CA VAL A 48 -13.29 5.98 3.45
C VAL A 48 -14.65 6.66 3.51
N GLU A 49 -15.66 5.87 3.84
CA GLU A 49 -17.01 6.34 4.05
C GLU A 49 -17.31 6.34 5.55
N ALA A 50 -18.20 7.20 5.98
CA ALA A 50 -18.58 7.31 7.38
C ALA A 50 -20.09 7.48 7.50
N ASP A 51 -20.64 6.91 8.59
CA ASP A 51 -22.01 7.11 8.98
C ASP A 51 -22.25 8.61 9.27
N GLU A 52 -23.47 9.07 9.07
CA GLU A 52 -23.87 10.47 9.33
C GLU A 52 -23.62 10.90 10.78
N THR A 53 -23.55 9.97 11.70
CA THR A 53 -23.28 10.24 13.11
C THR A 53 -21.81 10.58 13.39
N ILE A 54 -20.92 10.34 12.43
CA ILE A 54 -19.49 10.56 12.59
C ILE A 54 -19.12 11.94 12.08
N ALA A 55 -18.63 12.78 12.98
CA ALA A 55 -18.23 14.15 12.62
C ALA A 55 -16.86 14.17 11.97
N ALA A 56 -16.73 14.91 10.88
CA ALA A 56 -15.45 15.16 10.22
C ALA A 56 -14.57 16.11 11.06
N GLY A 57 -13.31 16.24 10.69
CA GLY A 57 -12.34 17.11 11.34
C GLY A 57 -11.34 16.40 12.24
N GLY A 58 -11.49 15.09 12.41
CA GLY A 58 -10.57 14.28 13.18
C GLY A 58 -9.40 13.72 12.38
N SER A 59 -8.63 12.87 13.04
CA SER A 59 -7.46 12.22 12.45
C SER A 59 -7.82 10.84 11.92
N LEU A 60 -7.55 10.61 10.64
CA LEU A 60 -7.81 9.34 9.97
C LEU A 60 -6.49 8.63 9.69
N PHE A 61 -6.42 7.37 10.05
CA PHE A 61 -5.26 6.52 9.85
C PHE A 61 -5.68 5.34 8.97
N VAL A 62 -5.15 5.27 7.75
CA VAL A 62 -5.43 4.18 6.79
C VAL A 62 -4.22 3.28 6.74
N PHE A 63 -4.45 1.97 6.80
CA PHE A 63 -3.34 1.02 6.86
C PHE A 63 -3.64 -0.25 6.10
N LEU A 64 -2.55 -0.94 5.70
CA LEU A 64 -2.59 -2.25 5.08
C LEU A 64 -1.90 -3.26 5.97
N ARG A 65 -2.45 -4.47 6.05
CA ARG A 65 -1.90 -5.60 6.80
C ARG A 65 -2.03 -6.87 5.99
N TYR A 66 -1.27 -7.89 6.37
CA TYR A 66 -1.58 -9.24 5.93
C TYR A 66 -2.77 -9.77 6.71
N GLU A 67 -3.63 -10.53 6.03
CA GLU A 67 -4.79 -11.14 6.67
C GLU A 67 -4.35 -12.00 7.85
N GLY A 68 -5.00 -11.81 8.99
CA GLY A 68 -4.68 -12.53 10.22
C GLY A 68 -3.44 -12.04 10.97
N SER A 69 -2.75 -11.04 10.46
CA SER A 69 -1.56 -10.49 11.12
C SER A 69 -1.95 -9.44 12.16
N ALA A 70 -1.32 -9.53 13.33
CA ALA A 70 -1.47 -8.52 14.39
C ALA A 70 -0.09 -7.95 14.69
N GLY A 71 0.26 -6.86 14.16
CA GLY A 71 1.57 -6.23 14.38
C GLY A 71 1.67 -4.94 13.62
N GLN A 72 2.88 -4.54 13.30
CA GLN A 72 3.11 -3.33 12.53
C GLN A 72 2.45 -3.45 11.15
N PRO A 73 1.71 -2.43 10.69
CA PRO A 73 1.13 -2.45 9.35
C PRO A 73 2.21 -2.53 8.27
N LEU A 74 1.85 -3.08 7.11
CA LEU A 74 2.71 -3.08 5.94
C LEU A 74 2.92 -1.67 5.41
N ALA A 75 1.85 -0.88 5.41
CA ALA A 75 1.83 0.52 4.98
C ALA A 75 0.80 1.26 5.80
N ALA A 76 1.02 2.55 5.99
CA ALA A 76 0.10 3.39 6.75
C ALA A 76 0.23 4.84 6.34
N ARG A 77 -0.92 5.53 6.32
CA ARG A 77 -0.96 6.97 6.07
C ARG A 77 -1.94 7.63 7.02
N ARG A 78 -1.51 8.73 7.61
CA ARG A 78 -2.32 9.54 8.51
C ARG A 78 -2.71 10.83 7.79
N VAL A 79 -4.00 11.15 7.80
CA VAL A 79 -4.52 12.37 7.16
C VAL A 79 -5.56 13.01 8.08
N LEU A 80 -5.77 14.30 7.86
CA LEU A 80 -6.87 15.01 8.50
C LEU A 80 -8.13 14.79 7.67
N ALA A 81 -9.18 14.26 8.28
CA ALA A 81 -10.44 13.98 7.60
C ALA A 81 -11.33 15.21 7.59
N SER A 82 -11.21 16.05 6.58
CA SER A 82 -11.99 17.30 6.47
C SER A 82 -13.44 17.04 6.08
N LYS A 83 -13.73 15.95 5.40
CA LYS A 83 -15.08 15.56 5.01
C LYS A 83 -15.11 14.07 4.64
N PHE A 84 -16.28 13.46 4.72
CA PHE A 84 -16.55 12.12 4.24
C PHE A 84 -17.62 12.15 3.15
N PRO A 85 -17.57 11.25 2.16
CA PRO A 85 -16.50 10.28 1.93
C PRO A 85 -15.23 10.97 1.42
N MET A 86 -14.08 10.34 1.68
CA MET A 86 -12.81 10.83 1.16
C MET A 86 -11.98 9.66 0.64
N THR A 87 -11.10 9.95 -0.31
CA THR A 87 -10.18 8.95 -0.86
C THR A 87 -8.77 9.26 -0.39
N VAL A 88 -8.13 8.24 0.18
CA VAL A 88 -6.74 8.31 0.64
C VAL A 88 -5.91 7.45 -0.31
N THR A 89 -4.83 8.01 -0.82
CA THR A 89 -3.90 7.28 -1.68
C THR A 89 -2.66 6.90 -0.86
N ILE A 90 -2.36 5.61 -0.81
CA ILE A 90 -1.15 5.10 -0.17
C ILE A 90 -0.06 5.01 -1.22
N ASN A 91 1.03 5.72 -0.98
CA ASN A 91 2.19 5.81 -1.87
C ASN A 91 3.31 4.89 -1.41
N SER A 92 4.34 4.77 -2.24
CA SER A 92 5.54 4.01 -1.88
C SER A 92 6.19 4.50 -0.58
N SER A 93 6.13 5.80 -0.31
CA SER A 93 6.69 6.39 0.92
C SER A 93 5.93 5.99 2.19
N ASP A 94 4.71 5.50 2.06
CA ASP A 94 3.89 5.08 3.19
C ASP A 94 4.17 3.62 3.60
N TRP A 95 4.90 2.87 2.79
CA TRP A 95 5.24 1.49 3.08
C TRP A 95 6.32 1.39 4.14
N LEU A 96 6.04 0.59 5.16
CA LEU A 96 6.91 0.37 6.31
C LEU A 96 7.68 -0.95 6.19
N SER A 97 7.23 -1.82 5.31
CA SER A 97 7.81 -3.13 5.04
C SER A 97 8.03 -3.30 3.55
N ASP A 98 8.71 -4.38 3.18
CA ASP A 98 8.84 -4.75 1.77
C ASP A 98 7.47 -5.05 1.16
N TYR A 99 7.36 -4.85 -0.14
CA TYR A 99 6.14 -5.18 -0.87
C TYR A 99 5.85 -6.67 -0.79
N PRO A 100 4.56 -7.05 -0.80
CA PRO A 100 4.19 -8.46 -0.86
C PRO A 100 4.72 -9.15 -2.12
N ASN A 101 4.95 -10.45 -2.02
CA ASN A 101 5.31 -11.30 -3.15
C ASN A 101 4.25 -12.38 -3.33
N GLU A 102 4.44 -13.25 -4.33
CA GLU A 102 3.46 -14.31 -4.65
C GLU A 102 3.23 -15.31 -3.52
N ASN A 103 4.18 -15.40 -2.58
CA ASN A 103 4.07 -16.31 -1.43
C ASN A 103 3.52 -15.63 -0.18
N SER A 104 3.24 -14.33 -0.26
CA SER A 104 2.71 -13.57 0.88
C SER A 104 1.23 -13.85 1.10
N PRO A 105 0.74 -13.74 2.36
CA PRO A 105 -0.70 -13.78 2.61
C PRO A 105 -1.44 -12.65 1.89
N ASN A 106 -2.75 -12.75 1.83
CA ASN A 106 -3.58 -11.70 1.25
C ASN A 106 -3.44 -10.41 2.03
N VAL A 107 -3.48 -9.29 1.31
CA VAL A 107 -3.42 -7.95 1.91
C VAL A 107 -4.84 -7.49 2.20
N VAL A 108 -5.04 -6.95 3.38
CA VAL A 108 -6.31 -6.34 3.78
C VAL A 108 -6.09 -4.88 4.15
N VAL A 109 -7.14 -4.09 3.97
CA VAL A 109 -7.13 -2.64 4.21
C VAL A 109 -8.07 -2.32 5.34
N GLY A 110 -7.63 -1.47 6.25
CA GLY A 110 -8.47 -0.96 7.33
C GLY A 110 -8.22 0.51 7.57
N ALA A 111 -9.08 1.11 8.36
CA ALA A 111 -8.92 2.50 8.77
C ALA A 111 -9.30 2.68 10.23
N ARG A 112 -8.64 3.61 10.87
CA ARG A 112 -8.89 3.99 12.25
C ARG A 112 -9.10 5.49 12.30
N TYR A 113 -10.19 5.93 12.91
CA TYR A 113 -10.56 7.33 12.95
C TYR A 113 -10.71 7.81 14.39
N ASN A 114 -10.09 8.94 14.66
CA ASN A 114 -10.17 9.62 15.95
C ASN A 114 -10.88 10.95 15.74
N GLN A 115 -12.10 11.07 16.28
CA GLN A 115 -12.93 12.27 16.08
C GLN A 115 -12.33 13.53 16.69
N SER A 116 -11.58 13.38 17.78
CA SER A 116 -10.85 14.49 18.35
C SER A 116 -9.41 14.44 17.85
N ALA A 117 -8.84 15.58 17.51
CA ALA A 117 -7.44 15.68 17.12
C ALA A 117 -6.48 15.42 18.29
N SER A 118 -6.99 15.00 19.45
CA SER A 118 -6.17 14.68 20.60
C SER A 118 -5.43 13.38 20.39
N ARG A 119 -4.19 13.36 20.84
CA ARG A 119 -3.30 12.20 20.69
C ARG A 119 -3.59 11.07 21.68
N ASN A 120 -4.64 11.17 22.44
CA ASN A 120 -5.04 10.13 23.38
C ASN A 120 -5.63 8.96 22.63
N VAL A 121 -4.80 7.96 22.41
CA VAL A 121 -5.09 6.76 21.64
C VAL A 121 -6.16 5.88 22.28
N SER A 122 -6.44 6.10 23.57
CA SER A 122 -7.35 5.25 24.35
C SER A 122 -8.83 5.59 24.19
N ASP A 123 -9.14 6.77 23.66
CA ASP A 123 -10.52 7.21 23.65
C ASP A 123 -11.16 7.10 22.29
N ALA A 124 -12.02 6.12 22.16
CA ALA A 124 -13.07 6.06 21.15
C ALA A 124 -12.61 6.13 19.69
N ALA A 125 -11.49 5.49 19.37
CA ALA A 125 -11.12 5.33 17.97
C ALA A 125 -12.14 4.41 17.28
N ILE A 126 -12.68 4.88 16.19
CA ILE A 126 -13.58 4.09 15.35
C ILE A 126 -12.73 3.30 14.37
N VAL A 127 -12.89 1.98 14.35
CA VAL A 127 -12.11 1.10 13.49
C VAL A 127 -13.03 0.45 12.47
N THR A 128 -12.61 0.43 11.22
CA THR A 128 -13.38 -0.24 10.17
C THR A 128 -13.14 -1.75 10.20
N GLU A 129 -14.02 -2.49 9.55
CA GLU A 129 -13.73 -3.88 9.21
C GLU A 129 -12.58 -3.92 8.20
N MET A 130 -11.79 -4.98 8.26
CA MET A 130 -10.69 -5.18 7.31
C MET A 130 -11.27 -5.69 5.99
N MET A 131 -10.99 -4.97 4.92
CA MET A 131 -11.49 -5.30 3.59
C MET A 131 -10.36 -5.85 2.73
N PRO A 132 -10.64 -6.89 1.91
CA PRO A 132 -9.60 -7.44 1.03
C PRO A 132 -9.19 -6.41 -0.01
N TRP A 133 -7.88 -6.27 -0.20
CA TRP A 133 -7.33 -5.42 -1.24
C TRP A 133 -7.24 -6.19 -2.56
N ARG A 134 -7.59 -5.53 -3.68
CA ARG A 134 -7.45 -6.09 -5.02
C ARG A 134 -6.79 -5.06 -5.93
N GLN A 135 -5.85 -5.52 -6.74
CA GLN A 135 -5.16 -4.65 -7.68
C GLN A 135 -6.13 -3.99 -8.65
N GLY A 136 -5.97 -2.68 -8.83
CA GLY A 136 -6.76 -1.91 -9.78
C GLY A 136 -8.10 -1.42 -9.25
N ASP A 137 -8.53 -1.91 -8.10
CA ASP A 137 -9.80 -1.51 -7.49
C ASP A 137 -9.58 -0.48 -6.38
N VAL A 138 -10.55 0.41 -6.22
CA VAL A 138 -10.62 1.27 -5.04
C VAL A 138 -11.23 0.45 -3.92
N THR A 139 -10.51 0.31 -2.82
CA THR A 139 -11.03 -0.41 -1.66
C THR A 139 -11.88 0.54 -0.83
N VAL A 140 -13.12 0.14 -0.54
CA VAL A 140 -14.05 0.95 0.26
C VAL A 140 -14.07 0.39 1.68
N VAL A 141 -13.80 1.25 2.66
CA VAL A 141 -13.94 0.94 4.08
C VAL A 141 -14.93 1.93 4.70
N THR A 142 -15.74 1.45 5.64
CA THR A 142 -16.80 2.26 6.23
C THR A 142 -16.60 2.38 7.73
N LEU A 143 -16.57 3.62 8.20
CA LEU A 143 -16.54 3.93 9.63
C LEU A 143 -17.95 3.86 10.18
N GLN A 144 -18.14 3.07 11.23
CA GLN A 144 -19.42 2.94 11.91
C GLN A 144 -19.17 3.02 13.40
N GLU A 145 -20.02 3.76 14.11
CA GLU A 145 -19.95 3.79 15.56
C GLU A 145 -20.28 2.41 16.12
N ALA A 146 -19.48 1.98 17.09
CA ALA A 146 -19.76 0.75 17.81
C ALA A 146 -21.03 0.94 18.65
N GLN A 147 -21.96 0.04 18.48
CA GLN A 147 -23.17 0.03 19.30
C GLN A 147 -22.91 -0.63 20.64
#